data_1c14050a6914f2505a78a2dd4d7bc96b
#
_entry.id   1c14050a6914f2505a78a2dd4d7bc96b
#
_cell.length_a   1.000
_cell.length_b   1.000
_cell.length_c   1.000
_cell.angle_alpha   90.00
_cell.angle_beta   90.00
_cell.angle_gamma   90.00
#
_symmetry.space_group_name_H-M   'P 1'
#
loop_
_entity.id
_entity.type
_entity.pdbx_description
1 polymer ?
#
loop_
_entity_poly.entity_id
_entity_poly.type
_entity_poly.pdbx_seq_one_letter_code
_entity_poly.pdbx_strand_id
1 'polypeptide(L)'
;MPKLQHTDWPDRLWVVRHGQSAGNVARDAAELGGANLIDLEHRDADTPLSALGERQAGALAEWFASFNENQRPTHLLSSPFVRAHQTCAAIALHLDIGLDGIGVDERLREKEFGILDRYTVQGIRAKFPDLAEQRALVGKFYFRPPGGESWCDVILRLRSVVEVLRRDHVGDRVVIVAHQVIVNCFRYLLECLDEKAILEIDKLADVPNCSVTEYGFGEGRDAERFALRRANYVPPELAATAEVTVDADTPAGPK
;
A
#
# COMPACT_ATOMS: atom_id res chain seq x y z
N MET A 1 20.91 12.68 12.31
CA MET A 1 20.73 11.26 11.95
C MET A 1 21.99 10.79 11.23
N PRO A 2 22.47 9.53 11.42
CA PRO A 2 23.59 9.02 10.65
C PRO A 2 23.22 9.09 9.15
N LYS A 3 24.16 9.46 8.30
CA LYS A 3 24.02 9.38 6.85
C LYS A 3 23.82 7.93 6.49
N LEU A 4 22.70 7.60 5.84
CA LEU A 4 22.42 6.26 5.31
C LEU A 4 23.46 5.99 4.22
N GLN A 5 24.38 5.07 4.46
CA GLN A 5 25.41 4.70 3.50
C GLN A 5 24.82 3.69 2.50
N HIS A 6 25.36 3.66 1.29
CA HIS A 6 24.99 2.74 0.20
C HIS A 6 24.99 1.26 0.63
N THR A 7 25.74 0.94 1.68
CA THR A 7 25.92 -0.41 2.22
C THR A 7 24.77 -0.92 3.10
N ASP A 8 23.76 -0.10 3.37
CA ASP A 8 22.72 -0.42 4.38
C ASP A 8 21.29 -0.53 3.80
N TRP A 9 21.13 -0.51 2.47
CA TRP A 9 19.82 -0.50 1.83
C TRP A 9 19.76 -1.35 0.57
N PRO A 10 18.56 -1.79 0.13
CA PRO A 10 18.36 -2.25 -1.23
C PRO A 10 18.83 -1.20 -2.25
N ASP A 11 19.31 -1.63 -3.40
CA ASP A 11 19.61 -0.71 -4.52
C ASP A 11 18.35 0.04 -4.95
N ARG A 12 17.21 -0.67 -4.89
CA ARG A 12 15.90 -0.12 -5.23
C ARG A 12 14.78 -0.77 -4.43
N LEU A 13 13.83 0.03 -4.01
CA LEU A 13 12.61 -0.42 -3.34
C LEU A 13 11.40 0.18 -4.03
N TRP A 14 10.48 -0.66 -4.48
CA TRP A 14 9.17 -0.26 -4.97
C TRP A 14 8.10 -0.72 -3.98
N VAL A 15 7.32 0.22 -3.46
CA VAL A 15 6.15 -0.06 -2.64
C VAL A 15 4.91 0.16 -3.51
N VAL A 16 4.15 -0.88 -3.72
CA VAL A 16 3.04 -0.96 -4.67
C VAL A 16 1.73 -1.16 -3.91
N ARG A 17 0.69 -0.39 -4.25
CA ARG A 17 -0.68 -0.72 -3.86
C ARG A 17 -1.22 -1.82 -4.78
N HIS A 18 -1.92 -2.81 -4.22
CA HIS A 18 -2.60 -3.86 -4.99
C HIS A 18 -3.55 -3.29 -6.06
N GLY A 19 -3.88 -4.07 -7.09
CA GLY A 19 -4.91 -3.75 -8.09
C GLY A 19 -6.29 -3.63 -7.47
N GLN A 20 -7.26 -3.05 -8.19
CA GLN A 20 -8.64 -2.91 -7.69
C GLN A 20 -9.17 -4.26 -7.20
N SER A 21 -9.71 -4.30 -5.99
CA SER A 21 -10.31 -5.50 -5.41
C SER A 21 -11.83 -5.52 -5.56
N ALA A 22 -12.44 -6.70 -5.41
CA ALA A 22 -13.89 -6.82 -5.27
C ALA A 22 -14.42 -5.99 -4.09
N GLY A 23 -13.61 -5.82 -3.04
CA GLY A 23 -13.93 -4.97 -1.90
C GLY A 23 -13.96 -3.47 -2.23
N ASN A 24 -13.06 -3.00 -3.11
CA ASN A 24 -13.10 -1.62 -3.61
C ASN A 24 -14.42 -1.38 -4.36
N VAL A 25 -14.79 -2.26 -5.28
CA VAL A 25 -16.03 -2.18 -6.06
C VAL A 25 -17.27 -2.19 -5.14
N ALA A 26 -17.30 -3.08 -4.16
CA ALA A 26 -18.41 -3.17 -3.21
C ALA A 26 -18.53 -1.91 -2.34
N ARG A 27 -17.42 -1.31 -1.94
CA ARG A 27 -17.39 -0.06 -1.19
C ARG A 27 -17.96 1.09 -2.00
N ASP A 28 -17.48 1.28 -3.23
CA ASP A 28 -17.94 2.34 -4.11
C ASP A 28 -19.45 2.23 -4.35
N ALA A 29 -19.96 1.00 -4.60
CA ALA A 29 -21.38 0.74 -4.73
C ALA A 29 -22.16 1.08 -3.46
N ALA A 30 -21.64 0.73 -2.29
CA ALA A 30 -22.28 1.02 -1.00
C ALA A 30 -22.31 2.53 -0.71
N GLU A 31 -21.24 3.26 -0.99
CA GLU A 31 -21.17 4.70 -0.79
C GLU A 31 -22.07 5.47 -1.76
N LEU A 32 -22.08 5.10 -3.04
CA LEU A 32 -22.98 5.69 -4.05
C LEU A 32 -24.46 5.41 -3.72
N GLY A 33 -24.75 4.20 -3.21
CA GLY A 33 -26.09 3.79 -2.79
C GLY A 33 -26.53 4.34 -1.43
N GLY A 34 -25.66 5.03 -0.69
CA GLY A 34 -25.92 5.52 0.67
C GLY A 34 -26.13 4.38 1.68
N ALA A 35 -25.53 3.22 1.45
CA ALA A 35 -25.65 2.08 2.36
C ALA A 35 -24.77 2.28 3.61
N ASN A 36 -25.20 1.73 4.74
CA ASN A 36 -24.43 1.76 5.98
C ASN A 36 -23.35 0.66 6.03
N LEU A 37 -23.54 -0.41 5.27
CA LEU A 37 -22.64 -1.56 5.24
C LEU A 37 -22.16 -1.81 3.82
N ILE A 38 -20.90 -2.23 3.71
CA ILE A 38 -20.30 -2.73 2.48
C ILE A 38 -20.67 -4.21 2.39
N ASP A 39 -21.33 -4.61 1.32
CA ASP A 39 -21.72 -5.99 1.08
C ASP A 39 -20.54 -6.77 0.52
N LEU A 40 -19.93 -7.57 1.36
CA LEU A 40 -18.76 -8.39 1.05
C LEU A 40 -19.04 -9.85 1.35
N GLU A 41 -18.86 -10.69 0.35
CA GLU A 41 -19.01 -12.13 0.47
C GLU A 41 -17.89 -12.77 1.34
N HIS A 42 -16.67 -12.22 1.23
CA HIS A 42 -15.48 -12.74 1.90
C HIS A 42 -15.02 -11.82 3.04
N ARG A 43 -14.16 -12.35 3.92
CA ARG A 43 -13.39 -11.51 4.87
C ARG A 43 -12.51 -10.57 4.06
N ASP A 44 -12.14 -9.42 4.63
CA ASP A 44 -11.26 -8.46 3.95
C ASP A 44 -9.96 -9.10 3.46
N ALA A 45 -9.33 -9.95 4.28
CA ALA A 45 -8.10 -10.66 3.91
C ALA A 45 -8.26 -11.61 2.70
N ASP A 46 -9.46 -12.19 2.51
CA ASP A 46 -9.75 -13.18 1.48
C ASP A 46 -10.38 -12.54 0.22
N THR A 47 -10.57 -11.22 0.22
CA THR A 47 -11.18 -10.48 -0.90
C THR A 47 -10.22 -10.43 -2.10
N PRO A 48 -10.62 -11.00 -3.27
CA PRO A 48 -9.76 -11.08 -4.45
C PRO A 48 -9.72 -9.76 -5.24
N LEU A 49 -8.89 -9.71 -6.26
CA LEU A 49 -8.93 -8.68 -7.29
C LEU A 49 -10.28 -8.73 -8.04
N SER A 50 -10.71 -7.57 -8.52
CA SER A 50 -11.76 -7.47 -9.54
C SER A 50 -11.19 -7.82 -10.92
N ALA A 51 -12.06 -8.07 -11.90
CA ALA A 51 -11.60 -8.27 -13.29
C ALA A 51 -10.80 -7.05 -13.83
N LEU A 52 -11.09 -5.83 -13.37
CA LEU A 52 -10.28 -4.66 -13.67
C LEU A 52 -8.93 -4.72 -12.94
N GLY A 53 -8.93 -5.11 -11.67
CA GLY A 53 -7.71 -5.25 -10.89
C GLY A 53 -6.74 -6.31 -11.45
N GLU A 54 -7.24 -7.39 -12.02
CA GLU A 54 -6.42 -8.38 -12.72
C GLU A 54 -5.72 -7.77 -13.94
N ARG A 55 -6.45 -6.97 -14.74
CA ARG A 55 -5.85 -6.23 -15.88
C ARG A 55 -4.83 -5.19 -15.41
N GLN A 56 -5.12 -4.47 -14.32
CA GLN A 56 -4.19 -3.52 -13.73
C GLN A 56 -2.89 -4.22 -13.27
N ALA A 57 -3.01 -5.37 -12.61
CA ALA A 57 -1.87 -6.17 -12.17
C ALA A 57 -1.04 -6.70 -13.34
N GLY A 58 -1.69 -7.14 -14.43
CA GLY A 58 -1.02 -7.56 -15.65
C GLY A 58 -0.22 -6.42 -16.32
N ALA A 59 -0.83 -5.24 -16.46
CA ALA A 59 -0.16 -4.07 -17.04
C ALA A 59 1.03 -3.58 -16.16
N LEU A 60 0.89 -3.63 -14.84
CA LEU A 60 2.00 -3.35 -13.93
C LEU A 60 3.14 -4.36 -14.08
N ALA A 61 2.80 -5.63 -14.25
CA ALA A 61 3.77 -6.69 -14.47
C ALA A 61 4.54 -6.51 -15.79
N GLU A 62 3.86 -6.16 -16.87
CA GLU A 62 4.47 -5.80 -18.16
C GLU A 62 5.45 -4.64 -18.01
N TRP A 63 5.09 -3.61 -17.23
CA TRP A 63 5.98 -2.50 -16.95
C TRP A 63 7.27 -2.95 -16.26
N PHE A 64 7.20 -3.78 -15.21
CA PHE A 64 8.40 -4.32 -14.56
C PHE A 64 9.22 -5.22 -15.50
N ALA A 65 8.56 -6.00 -16.36
CA ALA A 65 9.24 -6.85 -17.34
C ALA A 65 9.95 -6.03 -18.44
N SER A 66 9.48 -4.80 -18.72
CA SER A 66 10.10 -3.90 -19.71
C SER A 66 11.48 -3.37 -19.29
N PHE A 67 11.84 -3.49 -18.00
CA PHE A 67 13.15 -3.05 -17.51
C PHE A 67 14.27 -3.93 -18.07
N ASN A 68 15.45 -3.33 -18.25
CA ASN A 68 16.65 -4.12 -18.56
C ASN A 68 16.88 -5.14 -17.42
N GLU A 69 17.43 -6.29 -17.74
CA GLU A 69 17.62 -7.41 -16.82
C GLU A 69 18.32 -7.00 -15.50
N ASN A 70 19.34 -6.15 -15.60
CA ASN A 70 20.07 -5.62 -14.46
C ASN A 70 19.30 -4.58 -13.62
N GLN A 71 18.11 -4.17 -14.06
CA GLN A 71 17.23 -3.20 -13.37
C GLN A 71 15.94 -3.85 -12.86
N ARG A 72 15.63 -5.09 -13.30
CA ARG A 72 14.44 -5.83 -12.87
C ARG A 72 14.48 -6.12 -11.37
N PRO A 73 13.31 -6.24 -10.73
CA PRO A 73 13.21 -6.74 -9.37
C PRO A 73 13.93 -8.09 -9.20
N THR A 74 14.60 -8.27 -8.08
CA THR A 74 15.25 -9.53 -7.68
C THR A 74 14.47 -10.24 -6.58
N HIS A 75 13.71 -9.49 -5.78
CA HIS A 75 12.94 -10.01 -4.65
C HIS A 75 11.53 -9.42 -4.64
N LEU A 76 10.56 -10.29 -4.36
CA LEU A 76 9.15 -9.93 -4.27
C LEU A 76 8.63 -10.25 -2.86
N LEU A 77 8.06 -9.25 -2.21
CA LEU A 77 7.39 -9.38 -0.91
C LEU A 77 5.92 -9.00 -1.06
N SER A 78 5.05 -9.74 -0.42
CA SER A 78 3.60 -9.52 -0.50
C SER A 78 2.96 -9.50 0.88
N SER A 79 1.94 -8.63 1.03
CA SER A 79 0.94 -8.82 2.06
C SER A 79 0.27 -10.20 1.92
N PRO A 80 -0.14 -10.84 3.02
CA PRO A 80 -0.87 -12.11 2.97
C PRO A 80 -2.29 -11.99 2.41
N PHE A 81 -2.81 -10.77 2.22
CA PHE A 81 -4.15 -10.55 1.69
C PHE A 81 -4.22 -10.93 0.22
N VAL A 82 -5.29 -11.66 -0.16
CA VAL A 82 -5.44 -12.29 -1.49
C VAL A 82 -5.20 -11.30 -2.63
N ARG A 83 -5.82 -10.11 -2.60
CA ARG A 83 -5.65 -9.07 -3.63
C ARG A 83 -4.20 -8.60 -3.83
N ALA A 84 -3.45 -8.48 -2.74
CA ALA A 84 -2.04 -8.09 -2.82
C ALA A 84 -1.17 -9.24 -3.34
N HIS A 85 -1.43 -10.46 -2.87
CA HIS A 85 -0.72 -11.65 -3.34
C HIS A 85 -0.99 -11.92 -4.83
N GLN A 86 -2.23 -11.78 -5.31
CA GLN A 86 -2.56 -11.91 -6.72
C GLN A 86 -1.85 -10.87 -7.59
N THR A 87 -1.77 -9.62 -7.13
CA THR A 87 -1.00 -8.56 -7.83
C THR A 87 0.49 -8.91 -7.88
N CYS A 88 1.05 -9.39 -6.78
CA CYS A 88 2.45 -9.81 -6.70
C CYS A 88 2.73 -11.03 -7.59
N ALA A 89 1.80 -12.00 -7.64
CA ALA A 89 1.89 -13.18 -8.49
C ALA A 89 1.91 -12.83 -9.99
N ALA A 90 1.12 -11.83 -10.41
CA ALA A 90 1.17 -11.34 -11.79
C ALA A 90 2.58 -10.80 -12.14
N ILE A 91 3.21 -10.05 -11.23
CA ILE A 91 4.58 -9.55 -11.40
C ILE A 91 5.58 -10.73 -11.48
N ALA A 92 5.45 -11.69 -10.57
CA ALA A 92 6.33 -12.86 -10.50
C ALA A 92 6.33 -13.64 -11.81
N LEU A 93 5.15 -13.91 -12.37
CA LEU A 93 4.99 -14.65 -13.62
C LEU A 93 5.64 -13.94 -14.82
N HIS A 94 5.58 -12.61 -14.90
CA HIS A 94 6.18 -11.84 -15.99
C HIS A 94 7.70 -11.68 -15.86
N LEU A 95 8.24 -11.90 -14.66
CA LEU A 95 9.67 -11.85 -14.38
C LEU A 95 10.33 -13.24 -14.35
N ASP A 96 9.57 -14.30 -14.70
CA ASP A 96 10.02 -15.71 -14.57
C ASP A 96 10.48 -16.08 -13.15
N ILE A 97 9.91 -15.41 -12.14
CA ILE A 97 10.08 -15.74 -10.73
C ILE A 97 9.00 -16.76 -10.35
N GLY A 98 9.39 -17.90 -9.79
CA GLY A 98 8.43 -18.88 -9.31
C GLY A 98 7.52 -18.30 -8.21
N LEU A 99 6.27 -18.75 -8.13
CA LEU A 99 5.33 -18.26 -7.11
C LEU A 99 5.81 -18.58 -5.68
N ASP A 100 6.60 -19.61 -5.50
CA ASP A 100 7.31 -19.97 -4.27
C ASP A 100 8.46 -18.99 -3.92
N GLY A 101 8.88 -18.18 -4.89
CA GLY A 101 9.83 -17.08 -4.67
C GLY A 101 9.21 -15.80 -4.10
N ILE A 102 7.88 -15.76 -3.91
CA ILE A 102 7.22 -14.62 -3.27
C ILE A 102 7.29 -14.76 -1.75
N GLY A 103 8.02 -13.84 -1.10
CA GLY A 103 8.01 -13.72 0.36
C GLY A 103 6.67 -13.15 0.84
N VAL A 104 5.98 -13.86 1.73
CA VAL A 104 4.74 -13.38 2.35
C VAL A 104 5.05 -12.92 3.77
N ASP A 105 4.66 -11.67 4.08
CA ASP A 105 4.93 -11.06 5.39
C ASP A 105 3.63 -10.48 5.98
N GLU A 106 3.19 -11.00 7.12
CA GLU A 106 1.97 -10.58 7.81
C GLU A 106 2.03 -9.11 8.28
N ARG A 107 3.22 -8.57 8.44
CA ARG A 107 3.42 -7.15 8.79
C ARG A 107 3.04 -6.19 7.67
N LEU A 108 2.87 -6.70 6.43
CA LEU A 108 2.44 -5.93 5.25
C LEU A 108 0.91 -5.92 5.07
N ARG A 109 0.13 -6.61 5.94
CA ARG A 109 -1.34 -6.60 5.87
C ARG A 109 -1.89 -5.18 5.98
N GLU A 110 -3.10 -4.96 5.45
CA GLU A 110 -3.76 -3.64 5.59
C GLU A 110 -3.98 -3.31 7.08
N LYS A 111 -4.25 -2.06 7.34
CA LYS A 111 -4.63 -1.57 8.67
C LYS A 111 -5.93 -2.23 9.10
N GLU A 112 -5.95 -2.80 10.31
CA GLU A 112 -7.14 -3.39 10.86
C GLU A 112 -8.16 -2.32 11.29
N PHE A 113 -9.40 -2.45 10.81
CA PHE A 113 -10.49 -1.53 11.16
C PHE A 113 -11.30 -1.99 12.38
N GLY A 114 -11.09 -3.21 12.87
CA GLY A 114 -11.76 -3.77 14.04
C GLY A 114 -13.27 -3.75 13.87
N ILE A 115 -14.01 -3.27 14.88
CA ILE A 115 -15.48 -3.23 14.84
C ILE A 115 -16.05 -2.28 13.76
N LEU A 116 -15.22 -1.44 13.15
CA LEU A 116 -15.60 -0.53 12.06
C LEU A 116 -15.45 -1.17 10.67
N ASP A 117 -14.91 -2.39 10.61
CA ASP A 117 -14.77 -3.10 9.35
C ASP A 117 -16.13 -3.27 8.65
N ARG A 118 -16.16 -3.16 7.32
CA ARG A 118 -17.34 -3.20 6.47
C ARG A 118 -18.38 -2.07 6.65
N TYR A 119 -18.12 -1.09 7.49
CA TYR A 119 -19.00 0.08 7.58
C TYR A 119 -18.55 1.19 6.65
N THR A 120 -19.50 1.80 5.94
CA THR A 120 -19.27 3.07 5.23
C THR A 120 -19.12 4.21 6.24
N VAL A 121 -18.66 5.38 5.80
CA VAL A 121 -18.62 6.60 6.65
C VAL A 121 -19.97 6.88 7.29
N GLN A 122 -21.04 6.81 6.47
CA GLN A 122 -22.40 7.01 6.94
C GLN A 122 -22.80 5.96 7.97
N GLY A 123 -22.47 4.70 7.72
CA GLY A 123 -22.74 3.58 8.62
C GLY A 123 -22.04 3.72 9.96
N ILE A 124 -20.76 4.16 9.97
CA ILE A 124 -20.01 4.43 11.20
C ILE A 124 -20.68 5.55 12.01
N ARG A 125 -21.05 6.67 11.35
CA ARG A 125 -21.71 7.79 12.03
C ARG A 125 -23.07 7.39 12.60
N ALA A 126 -23.81 6.54 11.89
CA ALA A 126 -25.12 6.08 12.32
C ALA A 126 -25.06 5.07 13.47
N LYS A 127 -24.10 4.13 13.45
CA LYS A 127 -24.02 3.02 14.40
C LYS A 127 -23.08 3.28 15.55
N PHE A 128 -22.00 4.02 15.32
CA PHE A 128 -20.92 4.27 16.28
C PHE A 128 -20.60 5.76 16.40
N PRO A 129 -21.60 6.62 16.72
CA PRO A 129 -21.40 8.08 16.79
C PRO A 129 -20.29 8.47 17.77
N ASP A 130 -20.21 7.78 18.92
CA ASP A 130 -19.18 8.04 19.94
C ASP A 130 -17.76 7.80 19.42
N LEU A 131 -17.56 6.74 18.59
CA LEU A 131 -16.28 6.48 17.97
C LEU A 131 -15.92 7.48 16.87
N ALA A 132 -16.93 7.95 16.11
CA ALA A 132 -16.73 9.01 15.13
C ALA A 132 -16.33 10.33 15.83
N GLU A 133 -16.94 10.67 16.94
CA GLU A 133 -16.58 11.84 17.76
C GLU A 133 -15.19 11.68 18.38
N GLN A 134 -14.91 10.52 18.98
CA GLN A 134 -13.57 10.22 19.54
C GLN A 134 -12.49 10.36 18.48
N ARG A 135 -12.72 9.86 17.25
CA ARG A 135 -11.76 10.02 16.15
C ARG A 135 -11.55 11.49 15.78
N ALA A 136 -12.59 12.28 15.77
CA ALA A 136 -12.48 13.72 15.50
C ALA A 136 -11.64 14.45 16.57
N LEU A 137 -11.72 14.02 17.83
CA LEU A 137 -10.93 14.57 18.94
C LEU A 137 -9.48 14.11 18.93
N VAL A 138 -9.25 12.80 18.71
CA VAL A 138 -7.92 12.18 18.78
C VAL A 138 -7.11 12.38 17.49
N GLY A 139 -7.78 12.53 16.35
CA GLY A 139 -7.18 12.63 15.01
C GLY A 139 -6.95 11.26 14.34
N LYS A 140 -6.91 11.27 13.01
CA LYS A 140 -6.76 10.07 12.16
C LYS A 140 -5.51 9.25 12.50
N PHE A 141 -4.42 9.92 12.85
CA PHE A 141 -3.11 9.29 13.08
C PHE A 141 -3.07 8.42 14.34
N TYR A 142 -3.69 8.88 15.42
CA TYR A 142 -3.66 8.19 16.74
C TYR A 142 -4.93 7.38 17.02
N PHE A 143 -6.02 7.66 16.32
CA PHE A 143 -7.27 6.95 16.57
C PHE A 143 -7.14 5.46 16.29
N ARG A 144 -7.45 4.64 17.29
CA ARG A 144 -7.49 3.18 17.21
C ARG A 144 -8.93 2.72 17.45
N PRO A 145 -9.62 2.16 16.43
CA PRO A 145 -10.94 1.57 16.66
C PRO A 145 -10.81 0.32 17.54
N PRO A 146 -11.83 -0.02 18.33
CA PRO A 146 -11.83 -1.25 19.13
C PRO A 146 -11.55 -2.49 18.27
N GLY A 147 -10.54 -3.29 18.65
CA GLY A 147 -10.09 -4.45 17.88
C GLY A 147 -9.31 -4.12 16.60
N GLY A 148 -8.98 -2.85 16.37
CA GLY A 148 -8.25 -2.42 15.18
C GLY A 148 -6.89 -1.77 15.48
N GLU A 149 -6.31 -1.12 14.49
CA GLU A 149 -5.02 -0.44 14.53
C GLU A 149 -5.17 1.07 14.31
N SER A 150 -4.33 1.87 14.95
CA SER A 150 -4.03 3.25 14.54
C SER A 150 -2.94 3.27 13.46
N TRP A 151 -2.68 4.43 12.85
CA TRP A 151 -1.50 4.59 11.99
C TRP A 151 -0.20 4.35 12.76
N CYS A 152 -0.13 4.75 14.02
CA CYS A 152 1.03 4.49 14.88
C CYS A 152 1.31 3.00 15.05
N ASP A 153 0.27 2.15 15.17
CA ASP A 153 0.43 0.69 15.27
C ASP A 153 0.99 0.11 13.97
N VAL A 154 0.47 0.55 12.83
CA VAL A 154 0.99 0.15 11.52
C VAL A 154 2.45 0.58 11.35
N ILE A 155 2.78 1.83 11.66
CA ILE A 155 4.15 2.34 11.61
C ILE A 155 5.08 1.53 12.51
N LEU A 156 4.62 1.14 13.69
CA LEU A 156 5.42 0.34 14.64
C LEU A 156 5.79 -1.02 14.03
N ARG A 157 4.83 -1.75 13.42
CA ARG A 157 5.14 -3.04 12.78
C ARG A 157 5.99 -2.89 11.52
N LEU A 158 5.81 -1.81 10.75
CA LEU A 158 6.60 -1.56 9.55
C LEU A 158 8.06 -1.16 9.84
N ARG A 159 8.36 -0.61 11.04
CA ARG A 159 9.77 -0.38 11.44
C ARG A 159 10.58 -1.67 11.40
N SER A 160 9.99 -2.80 11.84
CA SER A 160 10.68 -4.10 11.77
C SER A 160 10.82 -4.64 10.35
N VAL A 161 9.92 -4.29 9.41
CA VAL A 161 10.10 -4.61 7.98
C VAL A 161 11.27 -3.80 7.41
N VAL A 162 11.35 -2.50 7.71
CA VAL A 162 12.46 -1.64 7.29
C VAL A 162 13.81 -2.18 7.79
N GLU A 163 13.88 -2.67 9.03
CA GLU A 163 15.10 -3.28 9.56
C GLU A 163 15.48 -4.59 8.82
N VAL A 164 14.51 -5.41 8.41
CA VAL A 164 14.75 -6.60 7.57
C VAL A 164 15.27 -6.19 6.19
N LEU A 165 14.66 -5.18 5.54
CA LEU A 165 15.14 -4.68 4.26
C LEU A 165 16.61 -4.22 4.33
N ARG A 166 16.96 -3.53 5.41
CA ARG A 166 18.33 -3.03 5.63
C ARG A 166 19.35 -4.11 5.95
N ARG A 167 18.92 -5.21 6.57
CA ARG A 167 19.81 -6.30 6.98
C ARG A 167 19.96 -7.37 5.90
N ASP A 168 18.85 -7.78 5.30
CA ASP A 168 18.78 -9.00 4.50
C ASP A 168 18.70 -8.72 2.99
N HIS A 169 18.39 -7.49 2.58
CA HIS A 169 18.17 -7.11 1.18
C HIS A 169 19.10 -6.01 0.68
N VAL A 170 20.30 -5.92 1.26
CA VAL A 170 21.29 -4.94 0.83
C VAL A 170 21.72 -5.22 -0.61
N GLY A 171 21.62 -4.21 -1.48
CA GLY A 171 21.96 -4.33 -2.90
C GLY A 171 20.90 -5.01 -3.76
N ASP A 172 19.80 -5.52 -3.15
CA ASP A 172 18.69 -6.10 -3.88
C ASP A 172 17.79 -5.04 -4.52
N ARG A 173 16.97 -5.46 -5.46
CA ARG A 173 15.90 -4.68 -6.05
C ARG A 173 14.57 -5.30 -5.62
N VAL A 174 13.95 -4.70 -4.61
CA VAL A 174 12.81 -5.27 -3.88
C VAL A 174 11.50 -4.62 -4.29
N VAL A 175 10.50 -5.42 -4.64
CA VAL A 175 9.10 -4.99 -4.77
C VAL A 175 8.33 -5.46 -3.54
N ILE A 176 7.58 -4.55 -2.93
CA ILE A 176 6.60 -4.84 -1.88
C ILE A 176 5.22 -4.54 -2.43
N VAL A 177 4.34 -5.54 -2.48
CA VAL A 177 2.92 -5.34 -2.83
C VAL A 177 2.08 -5.34 -1.56
N ALA A 178 1.43 -4.22 -1.31
CA ALA A 178 0.67 -3.99 -0.08
C ALA A 178 -0.57 -3.11 -0.35
N HIS A 179 -0.90 -2.22 0.57
CA HIS A 179 -2.16 -1.48 0.64
C HIS A 179 -1.92 0.02 0.82
N GLN A 180 -2.98 0.83 0.72
CA GLN A 180 -2.89 2.29 0.76
C GLN A 180 -2.24 2.82 2.04
N VAL A 181 -2.72 2.40 3.23
CA VAL A 181 -2.15 2.88 4.49
C VAL A 181 -0.70 2.43 4.64
N ILE A 182 -0.37 1.23 4.14
CA ILE A 182 1.00 0.68 4.18
C ILE A 182 1.94 1.54 3.34
N VAL A 183 1.54 1.93 2.11
CA VAL A 183 2.33 2.84 1.26
C VAL A 183 2.59 4.16 1.98
N ASN A 184 1.55 4.78 2.55
CA ASN A 184 1.69 6.04 3.28
C ASN A 184 2.56 5.89 4.55
N CYS A 185 2.45 4.78 5.28
CA CYS A 185 3.29 4.52 6.45
C CYS A 185 4.76 4.25 6.08
N PHE A 186 5.05 3.62 4.92
CA PHE A 186 6.40 3.55 4.38
C PHE A 186 6.94 4.94 4.04
N ARG A 187 6.13 5.82 3.44
CA ARG A 187 6.50 7.20 3.18
C ARG A 187 6.87 7.93 4.47
N TYR A 188 6.04 7.81 5.51
CA TYR A 188 6.32 8.37 6.83
C TYR A 188 7.70 7.95 7.35
N LEU A 189 8.02 6.65 7.27
CA LEU A 189 9.27 6.09 7.78
C LEU A 189 10.49 6.47 6.95
N LEU A 190 10.42 6.30 5.62
CA LEU A 190 11.56 6.44 4.73
C LEU A 190 11.90 7.89 4.40
N GLU A 191 10.88 8.77 4.37
CA GLU A 191 11.05 10.20 4.14
C GLU A 191 11.24 10.99 5.46
N CYS A 192 11.18 10.31 6.62
CA CYS A 192 11.28 10.93 7.95
C CYS A 192 10.24 12.04 8.17
N LEU A 193 9.01 11.81 7.72
CA LEU A 193 7.91 12.76 7.83
C LEU A 193 7.40 12.85 9.27
N ASP A 194 6.78 13.97 9.61
CA ASP A 194 5.97 14.11 10.82
C ASP A 194 4.49 13.79 10.55
N GLU A 195 3.68 13.78 11.61
CA GLU A 195 2.24 13.54 11.53
C GLU A 195 1.54 14.49 10.55
N LYS A 196 1.86 15.78 10.64
CA LYS A 196 1.21 16.81 9.82
C LYS A 196 1.49 16.58 8.34
N ALA A 197 2.75 16.34 7.99
CA ALA A 197 3.17 16.14 6.61
C ALA A 197 2.52 14.90 5.99
N ILE A 198 2.48 13.77 6.71
CA ILE A 198 1.88 12.56 6.14
C ILE A 198 0.36 12.65 6.03
N LEU A 199 -0.32 13.32 6.96
CA LEU A 199 -1.76 13.54 6.86
C LEU A 199 -2.13 14.54 5.75
N GLU A 200 -1.27 15.53 5.46
CA GLU A 200 -1.45 16.41 4.31
C GLU A 200 -1.30 15.63 2.99
N ILE A 201 -0.32 14.74 2.87
CA ILE A 201 -0.15 13.88 1.70
C ILE A 201 -1.39 13.00 1.50
N ASP A 202 -1.84 12.34 2.54
CA ASP A 202 -3.02 11.47 2.52
C ASP A 202 -4.32 12.22 2.17
N LYS A 203 -4.43 13.49 2.59
CA LYS A 203 -5.57 14.35 2.28
C LYS A 203 -5.57 14.82 0.82
N LEU A 204 -4.40 15.06 0.24
CA LEU A 204 -4.27 15.62 -1.10
C LEU A 204 -4.59 14.61 -2.19
N ALA A 205 -4.21 13.36 -2.01
CA ALA A 205 -4.44 12.31 -2.99
C ALA A 205 -4.44 10.93 -2.34
N ASP A 206 -5.43 10.11 -2.69
CA ASP A 206 -5.40 8.69 -2.40
C ASP A 206 -4.34 8.00 -3.28
N VAL A 207 -3.82 6.88 -2.81
CA VAL A 207 -2.83 6.08 -3.55
C VAL A 207 -3.56 5.29 -4.65
N PRO A 208 -3.29 5.49 -5.96
CA PRO A 208 -3.97 4.73 -7.01
C PRO A 208 -3.68 3.23 -6.95
N ASN A 209 -4.63 2.39 -7.39
CA ASN A 209 -4.39 0.96 -7.52
C ASN A 209 -3.26 0.69 -8.52
N CYS A 210 -2.40 -0.27 -8.22
CA CYS A 210 -1.19 -0.59 -8.99
C CYS A 210 -0.21 0.58 -9.18
N SER A 211 -0.35 1.68 -8.40
CA SER A 211 0.67 2.73 -8.40
C SER A 211 1.91 2.30 -7.63
N VAL A 212 3.02 2.92 -7.98
CA VAL A 212 4.36 2.60 -7.49
C VAL A 212 4.95 3.79 -6.76
N THR A 213 5.34 3.60 -5.51
CA THR A 213 6.19 4.54 -4.76
C THR A 213 7.60 3.97 -4.73
N GLU A 214 8.53 4.65 -5.37
CA GLU A 214 9.89 4.17 -5.64
C GLU A 214 10.91 4.91 -4.80
N TYR A 215 11.80 4.15 -4.16
CA TYR A 215 12.99 4.62 -3.46
C TYR A 215 14.25 4.02 -4.07
N GLY A 216 15.34 4.74 -4.00
CA GLY A 216 16.63 4.28 -4.50
C GLY A 216 17.70 5.34 -4.33
N PHE A 217 18.92 5.00 -4.76
CA PHE A 217 20.04 5.93 -4.78
C PHE A 217 19.98 6.84 -6.01
N GLY A 218 20.42 8.08 -5.85
CA GLY A 218 20.47 9.06 -6.91
C GLY A 218 21.72 8.97 -7.76
N GLU A 219 21.90 10.02 -8.57
CA GLU A 219 23.10 10.23 -9.36
C GLU A 219 23.87 11.46 -8.83
N GLY A 220 25.17 11.51 -9.07
CA GLY A 220 25.99 12.65 -8.70
C GLY A 220 26.05 12.88 -7.19
N ARG A 221 25.65 14.06 -6.72
CA ARG A 221 25.70 14.44 -5.29
C ARG A 221 24.75 13.64 -4.39
N ASP A 222 23.71 13.02 -4.97
CA ASP A 222 22.72 12.23 -4.25
C ASP A 222 22.99 10.72 -4.36
N ALA A 223 24.10 10.32 -4.95
CA ALA A 223 24.48 8.90 -5.16
C ALA A 223 24.60 8.11 -3.85
N GLU A 224 24.88 8.78 -2.73
CA GLU A 224 25.02 8.16 -1.41
C GLU A 224 23.73 8.17 -0.58
N ARG A 225 22.64 8.75 -1.11
CA ARG A 225 21.38 8.90 -0.36
C ARG A 225 20.28 8.04 -0.93
N PHE A 226 19.81 7.10 -0.12
CA PHE A 226 18.55 6.39 -0.36
C PHE A 226 17.37 7.34 -0.11
N ALA A 227 16.59 7.63 -1.15
CA ALA A 227 15.52 8.63 -1.08
C ALA A 227 14.38 8.33 -2.06
N LEU A 228 13.25 9.00 -1.86
CA LEU A 228 12.10 8.96 -2.77
C LEU A 228 12.51 9.39 -4.18
N ARG A 229 12.14 8.59 -5.18
CA ARG A 229 12.33 8.85 -6.61
C ARG A 229 11.02 9.19 -7.30
N ARG A 230 9.97 8.44 -6.97
CA ARG A 230 8.61 8.64 -7.49
C ARG A 230 7.60 8.33 -6.39
N ALA A 231 6.54 9.13 -6.27
CA ALA A 231 5.43 8.86 -5.36
C ALA A 231 4.17 8.60 -6.17
N ASN A 232 3.47 7.52 -5.84
CA ASN A 232 2.18 7.16 -6.44
C ASN A 232 2.20 7.18 -7.99
N TYR A 233 3.33 6.78 -8.57
CA TYR A 233 3.53 6.77 -10.02
C TYR A 233 2.66 5.69 -10.65
N VAL A 234 1.87 6.09 -11.64
CA VAL A 234 1.07 5.18 -12.46
C VAL A 234 1.86 4.90 -13.75
N PRO A 235 2.29 3.64 -13.99
CA PRO A 235 2.99 3.28 -15.22
C PRO A 235 2.16 3.60 -16.47
N PRO A 236 2.78 4.07 -17.57
CA PRO A 236 2.08 4.37 -18.81
C PRO A 236 1.33 3.16 -19.39
N GLU A 237 1.90 1.96 -19.24
CA GLU A 237 1.30 0.70 -19.66
C GLU A 237 -0.04 0.46 -18.95
N LEU A 238 -0.09 0.74 -17.65
CA LEU A 238 -1.32 0.66 -16.86
C LEU A 238 -2.35 1.69 -17.36
N ALA A 239 -1.94 2.94 -17.51
CA ALA A 239 -2.84 4.02 -17.93
C ALA A 239 -3.38 3.80 -19.37
N ALA A 240 -2.64 3.07 -20.22
CA ALA A 240 -3.03 2.77 -21.59
C ALA A 240 -3.97 1.55 -21.71
N THR A 241 -3.88 0.59 -20.80
CA THR A 241 -4.56 -0.72 -20.90
C THR A 241 -5.69 -0.94 -19.90
N ALA A 242 -5.70 -0.19 -18.80
CA ALA A 242 -6.68 -0.33 -17.74
C ALA A 242 -7.06 1.03 -17.15
N GLU A 243 -8.30 1.16 -16.72
CA GLU A 243 -8.74 2.32 -15.97
C GLU A 243 -7.95 2.41 -14.64
N VAL A 244 -7.46 3.61 -14.32
CA VAL A 244 -6.79 3.88 -13.05
C VAL A 244 -7.84 4.19 -12.00
N THR A 245 -7.96 3.31 -11.02
CA THR A 245 -8.92 3.49 -9.91
C THR A 245 -8.23 4.05 -8.68
N VAL A 246 -8.96 4.89 -7.97
CA VAL A 246 -8.50 5.57 -6.76
C VAL A 246 -9.62 5.46 -5.73
N ASP A 247 -9.40 4.62 -4.73
CA ASP A 247 -10.37 4.45 -3.65
C ASP A 247 -9.84 5.12 -2.39
N ALA A 248 -10.70 5.88 -1.72
CA ALA A 248 -10.36 6.45 -0.43
C ALA A 248 -10.07 5.35 0.60
N ASP A 249 -9.08 5.61 1.46
CA ASP A 249 -8.88 4.83 2.66
C ASP A 249 -10.14 4.91 3.52
N THR A 250 -10.60 3.75 4.03
CA THR A 250 -11.89 3.66 4.72
C THR A 250 -11.94 4.61 5.88
N PRO A 251 -12.97 5.36 5.97
CA PRO A 251 -13.02 6.55 6.75
C PRO A 251 -13.87 6.37 8.00
N ALA A 252 -13.37 6.78 9.07
CA ALA A 252 -14.23 7.25 10.14
C ALA A 252 -14.03 8.76 10.26
N GLY A 253 -14.76 9.56 9.50
CA GLY A 253 -14.75 11.02 9.62
C GLY A 253 -14.20 11.78 8.40
N PRO A 254 -14.34 13.12 8.35
CA PRO A 254 -13.84 13.93 7.24
C PRO A 254 -12.34 13.80 7.08
N LYS A 255 -11.90 13.89 5.80
CA LYS A 255 -10.47 13.99 5.46
C LYS A 255 -9.84 15.21 6.10
#